data_8fb0d1c833116243acdac7700355c1dd
#
_entry.id   8fb0d1c833116243acdac7700355c1dd
#
_cell.length_a   1.000
_cell.length_b   1.000
_cell.length_c   1.000
_cell.angle_alpha   90.00
_cell.angle_beta   90.00
_cell.angle_gamma   90.00
#
_symmetry.space_group_name_H-M   'P 1'
#
loop_
_entity.id
_entity.type
_entity.pdbx_description
1 polymer ?
#
loop_
_entity_poly.entity_id
_entity_poly.type
_entity_poly.pdbx_seq_one_letter_code
_entity_poly.pdbx_strand_id
1 'polypeptide(L)'
;MTDKNIGPIVKTVMTRCIHCTRCVRFSAEIAGTEQLGVFGRGVTSEIGTYVDKIFNSELSGNVIDICPVGALTSKQYPFIGRIWELKNIKSVDYSDSSLINIQLYLKANSIVKILPGYNSVNKTNVWISDKTRFSFDGMFSPERVSNIFISGGNDRKIQEKTWSEIFDNIVYILYFQNHLSQHNYNSFKMFIVFNSNVDIETLTLLTFLSQKYPFIHLRKNEYNLTNVNIESKFTVTPSNSLTSLEKSDLCLLINTNTRFENPELNLKLRQRLLKGNFKVFSLNSLTDLTYPTTFLGSNTKNLKKIVEGTNSFCQALTSSLNPSLIISSEMFNRNDSESLIEMLFNLKKYLNLSSNNWYGFNILGSSMNETGVNSLNIFKKLSSSDISNYSTLLFIDNDFSTPTIKKLIELKLLNYINFNNKNKMIIELHNIFKGKFLESLKKSLDCNTYVNLPNKVFFENSLVIQNNSGNYTKTVKVLNSNKKSKSNWMIIRKLKNNLDKLFFSNSGSSILSFNYNNSNNFLNFVSFQHLPVNSLSKNSFFFKSEISFNNFLPLKEAKSKIFLTKTKFWIDDFYIGGKDLYSKYSIVMIECSGSFRSESTNFKFIN
;
A
#
# COMPACT_ATOMS: atom_id res chain seq x y z
N MET A 1 19.98 -1.08 -39.75
CA MET A 1 19.28 -0.83 -38.45
C MET A 1 19.95 -1.66 -37.39
N THR A 2 20.46 -1.01 -36.37
CA THR A 2 21.14 -1.66 -35.24
C THR A 2 20.19 -1.74 -34.06
N ASP A 3 20.26 -2.83 -33.31
CA ASP A 3 19.50 -2.95 -32.06
C ASP A 3 20.02 -1.96 -31.03
N LYS A 4 19.10 -1.23 -30.37
CA LYS A 4 19.42 -0.21 -29.38
C LYS A 4 19.14 -0.74 -27.96
N ASN A 5 19.98 -0.40 -27.00
CA ASN A 5 19.69 -0.67 -25.62
C ASN A 5 18.87 0.48 -25.04
N ILE A 6 17.55 0.29 -24.93
CA ILE A 6 16.63 1.31 -24.41
C ILE A 6 16.24 1.11 -22.94
N GLY A 7 16.87 0.18 -22.24
CA GLY A 7 16.63 -0.03 -20.80
C GLY A 7 16.52 -1.51 -20.41
N PRO A 8 16.32 -1.81 -19.12
CA PRO A 8 16.33 -3.18 -18.60
C PRO A 8 15.07 -3.98 -18.96
N ILE A 9 13.95 -3.32 -19.23
CA ILE A 9 12.64 -3.95 -19.46
C ILE A 9 12.44 -4.37 -20.91
N VAL A 10 12.80 -3.49 -21.85
CA VAL A 10 12.46 -3.63 -23.26
C VAL A 10 13.65 -4.14 -24.06
N LYS A 11 13.45 -5.23 -24.80
CA LYS A 11 14.39 -5.73 -25.81
C LYS A 11 13.98 -5.19 -27.17
N THR A 12 14.96 -4.71 -27.92
CA THR A 12 14.77 -4.21 -29.27
C THR A 12 15.22 -5.23 -30.31
N VAL A 13 14.49 -5.34 -31.41
CA VAL A 13 14.84 -6.07 -32.62
C VAL A 13 14.46 -5.16 -33.79
N MET A 14 15.30 -4.17 -34.07
CA MET A 14 14.95 -3.05 -34.96
C MET A 14 14.76 -3.46 -36.41
N THR A 15 15.31 -4.59 -36.85
CA THR A 15 15.04 -5.16 -38.18
C THR A 15 13.56 -5.47 -38.46
N ARG A 16 12.74 -5.62 -37.40
CA ARG A 16 11.29 -5.83 -37.49
C ARG A 16 10.50 -4.53 -37.51
N CYS A 17 11.13 -3.40 -37.24
CA CYS A 17 10.45 -2.12 -37.10
C CYS A 17 9.91 -1.62 -38.45
N ILE A 18 8.61 -1.25 -38.48
CA ILE A 18 7.94 -0.69 -39.66
C ILE A 18 7.76 0.83 -39.58
N HIS A 19 8.42 1.49 -38.63
CA HIS A 19 8.40 2.94 -38.43
C HIS A 19 6.98 3.52 -38.24
N CYS A 20 6.07 2.78 -37.63
CA CYS A 20 4.69 3.23 -37.38
C CYS A 20 4.60 4.35 -36.33
N THR A 21 5.68 4.68 -35.66
CA THR A 21 5.82 5.76 -34.64
C THR A 21 4.91 5.66 -33.42
N ARG A 22 4.16 4.56 -33.23
CA ARG A 22 3.24 4.40 -32.08
C ARG A 22 3.95 4.51 -30.74
N CYS A 23 5.16 3.93 -30.61
CA CYS A 23 5.97 4.00 -29.39
C CYS A 23 6.45 5.44 -29.09
N VAL A 24 6.83 6.20 -30.12
CA VAL A 24 7.24 7.60 -29.97
C VAL A 24 6.05 8.46 -29.55
N ARG A 25 4.89 8.31 -30.20
CA ARG A 25 3.67 9.02 -29.81
C ARG A 25 3.19 8.64 -28.43
N PHE A 26 3.28 7.37 -28.04
CA PHE A 26 2.97 6.96 -26.67
C PHE A 26 3.86 7.67 -25.65
N SER A 27 5.18 7.69 -25.90
CA SER A 27 6.14 8.34 -25.02
C SER A 27 5.81 9.84 -24.84
N ALA A 28 5.54 10.57 -25.93
CA ALA A 28 5.28 12.01 -25.90
C ALA A 28 3.86 12.36 -25.41
N GLU A 29 2.83 11.71 -25.97
CA GLU A 29 1.44 12.11 -25.74
C GLU A 29 0.85 11.50 -24.46
N ILE A 30 1.08 10.20 -24.24
CA ILE A 30 0.48 9.44 -23.11
C ILE A 30 1.38 9.52 -21.88
N ALA A 31 2.62 9.04 -21.97
CA ALA A 31 3.55 9.01 -20.83
C ALA A 31 4.04 10.42 -20.46
N GLY A 32 4.15 11.32 -21.44
CA GLY A 32 4.63 12.68 -21.22
C GLY A 32 6.15 12.76 -21.00
N THR A 33 6.87 11.76 -21.49
CA THR A 33 8.34 11.69 -21.47
C THR A 33 8.81 11.59 -22.92
N GLU A 34 9.35 12.67 -23.45
CA GLU A 34 9.80 12.74 -24.85
C GLU A 34 11.20 12.11 -25.02
N GLN A 35 11.35 10.86 -24.57
CA GLN A 35 12.63 10.17 -24.58
C GLN A 35 12.85 9.31 -25.82
N LEU A 36 11.78 8.91 -26.52
CA LEU A 36 11.84 8.18 -27.77
C LEU A 36 11.65 9.13 -28.93
N GLY A 37 12.47 8.95 -29.97
CA GLY A 37 12.39 9.75 -31.19
C GLY A 37 12.64 8.92 -32.44
N VAL A 38 12.47 9.54 -33.61
CA VAL A 38 12.88 9.00 -34.91
C VAL A 38 14.11 9.75 -35.34
N PHE A 39 15.21 9.03 -35.56
CA PHE A 39 16.49 9.58 -35.99
C PHE A 39 16.77 9.21 -37.44
N GLY A 40 17.44 10.10 -38.15
CA GLY A 40 17.70 9.90 -39.58
C GLY A 40 16.46 10.17 -40.46
N ARG A 41 16.62 9.90 -41.75
CA ARG A 41 15.56 10.08 -42.74
C ARG A 41 15.58 8.99 -43.80
N GLY A 42 14.43 8.72 -44.42
CA GLY A 42 14.30 7.71 -45.47
C GLY A 42 14.66 6.31 -45.00
N VAL A 43 15.46 5.61 -45.74
CA VAL A 43 15.87 4.22 -45.45
C VAL A 43 16.73 4.09 -44.18
N THR A 44 17.41 5.17 -43.77
CA THR A 44 18.24 5.21 -42.57
C THR A 44 17.51 5.66 -41.31
N SER A 45 16.21 5.83 -41.39
CA SER A 45 15.43 6.22 -40.19
C SER A 45 15.44 5.07 -39.16
N GLU A 46 15.68 5.43 -37.91
CA GLU A 46 15.71 4.50 -36.76
C GLU A 46 14.91 5.08 -35.59
N ILE A 47 14.22 4.21 -34.83
CA ILE A 47 13.60 4.58 -33.57
C ILE A 47 14.56 4.28 -32.43
N GLY A 48 14.78 5.25 -31.55
CA GLY A 48 15.68 5.10 -30.42
C GLY A 48 15.56 6.23 -29.42
N THR A 49 16.48 6.24 -28.48
CA THR A 49 16.68 7.32 -27.51
C THR A 49 17.85 8.20 -27.95
N TYR A 50 17.80 9.48 -27.58
CA TYR A 50 18.89 10.42 -27.89
C TYR A 50 20.14 10.06 -27.07
N VAL A 51 21.28 9.92 -27.74
CA VAL A 51 22.62 9.65 -27.12
C VAL A 51 22.58 8.45 -26.16
N ASP A 52 21.97 7.35 -26.59
CA ASP A 52 21.85 6.09 -25.83
C ASP A 52 21.31 6.22 -24.40
N LYS A 53 20.55 7.28 -24.14
CA LYS A 53 19.81 7.42 -22.86
C LYS A 53 18.83 6.27 -22.70
N ILE A 54 18.59 5.88 -21.47
CA ILE A 54 17.61 4.85 -21.14
C ILE A 54 16.20 5.44 -21.23
N PHE A 55 15.25 4.67 -21.75
CA PHE A 55 13.84 5.02 -21.71
C PHE A 55 13.31 4.83 -20.27
N ASN A 56 13.35 5.92 -19.53
CA ASN A 56 13.15 5.95 -18.10
C ASN A 56 11.77 6.52 -17.75
N SER A 57 10.74 5.77 -18.10
CA SER A 57 9.35 6.09 -17.75
C SER A 57 8.76 4.96 -16.91
N GLU A 58 7.98 5.31 -15.92
CA GLU A 58 7.20 4.36 -15.09
C GLU A 58 6.17 3.55 -15.91
N LEU A 59 5.98 3.90 -17.17
CA LEU A 59 5.06 3.27 -18.11
C LEU A 59 5.76 2.61 -19.30
N SER A 60 7.09 2.48 -19.23
CA SER A 60 7.90 2.04 -20.38
C SER A 60 7.49 0.67 -20.93
N GLY A 61 7.02 -0.24 -20.09
CA GLY A 61 6.58 -1.58 -20.51
C GLY A 61 5.36 -1.59 -21.44
N ASN A 62 4.57 -0.51 -21.51
CA ASN A 62 3.42 -0.47 -22.41
C ASN A 62 3.81 -0.37 -23.90
N VAL A 63 5.02 0.07 -24.23
CA VAL A 63 5.48 0.09 -25.63
C VAL A 63 5.59 -1.31 -26.23
N ILE A 64 5.74 -2.34 -25.38
CA ILE A 64 5.75 -3.75 -25.78
C ILE A 64 4.40 -4.15 -26.36
N ASP A 65 3.31 -3.74 -25.71
CA ASP A 65 1.95 -4.10 -26.12
C ASP A 65 1.49 -3.30 -27.35
N ILE A 66 2.00 -2.06 -27.49
CA ILE A 66 1.64 -1.18 -28.61
C ILE A 66 2.36 -1.58 -29.90
N CYS A 67 3.55 -2.19 -29.80
CA CYS A 67 4.34 -2.54 -30.96
C CYS A 67 3.71 -3.68 -31.76
N PRO A 68 3.21 -3.43 -33.01
CA PRO A 68 2.43 -4.43 -33.74
C PRO A 68 3.27 -5.57 -34.32
N VAL A 69 4.58 -5.39 -34.46
CA VAL A 69 5.48 -6.30 -35.18
C VAL A 69 6.52 -7.00 -34.29
N GLY A 70 6.49 -6.76 -32.98
CA GLY A 70 7.46 -7.34 -32.04
C GLY A 70 8.89 -6.84 -32.24
N ALA A 71 9.05 -5.60 -32.71
CA ALA A 71 10.32 -4.89 -32.70
C ALA A 71 10.72 -4.50 -31.27
N LEU A 72 9.75 -4.22 -30.42
CA LEU A 72 9.90 -3.99 -28.99
C LEU A 72 9.24 -5.15 -28.23
N THR A 73 10.02 -5.86 -27.44
CA THR A 73 9.56 -7.05 -26.70
C THR A 73 10.05 -7.00 -25.26
N SER A 74 9.40 -7.74 -24.36
CA SER A 74 9.86 -7.87 -22.98
C SER A 74 11.16 -8.66 -22.92
N LYS A 75 12.13 -8.23 -22.11
CA LYS A 75 13.38 -8.99 -21.87
C LYS A 75 13.13 -10.27 -21.05
N GLN A 76 12.09 -10.31 -20.22
CA GLN A 76 11.78 -11.43 -19.34
C GLN A 76 10.99 -12.55 -20.01
N TYR A 77 10.20 -12.22 -21.05
CA TYR A 77 9.25 -13.17 -21.65
C TYR A 77 9.82 -14.12 -22.72
N PRO A 78 10.91 -13.80 -23.47
CA PRO A 78 11.34 -14.63 -24.59
C PRO A 78 11.57 -16.08 -24.19
N PHE A 79 11.13 -17.00 -25.06
CA PHE A 79 11.32 -18.45 -24.95
C PHE A 79 10.61 -19.15 -23.78
N ILE A 80 9.82 -18.45 -22.97
CA ILE A 80 9.10 -19.07 -21.84
C ILE A 80 7.88 -19.85 -22.35
N GLY A 81 7.11 -19.32 -23.30
CA GLY A 81 5.93 -19.99 -23.83
C GLY A 81 5.23 -19.21 -24.93
N ARG A 82 4.33 -19.89 -25.64
CA ARG A 82 3.46 -19.31 -26.66
C ARG A 82 2.14 -18.84 -26.01
N ILE A 83 1.46 -17.88 -26.65
CA ILE A 83 0.24 -17.26 -26.07
C ILE A 83 -0.86 -18.30 -25.84
N TRP A 84 -1.01 -19.25 -26.74
CA TRP A 84 -2.02 -20.32 -26.65
C TRP A 84 -1.73 -21.38 -25.58
N GLU A 85 -0.50 -21.46 -25.07
CA GLU A 85 -0.11 -22.34 -23.97
C GLU A 85 -0.44 -21.72 -22.59
N LEU A 86 -0.76 -20.43 -22.56
CA LEU A 86 -0.91 -19.68 -21.34
C LEU A 86 -2.38 -19.61 -20.91
N LYS A 87 -2.62 -19.90 -19.64
CA LYS A 87 -3.92 -19.70 -19.02
C LYS A 87 -4.07 -18.25 -18.59
N ASN A 88 -5.16 -17.59 -19.00
CA ASN A 88 -5.47 -16.22 -18.60
C ASN A 88 -6.44 -16.21 -17.40
N ILE A 89 -6.10 -15.44 -16.35
CA ILE A 89 -6.93 -15.24 -15.15
C ILE A 89 -7.00 -13.75 -14.85
N LYS A 90 -8.21 -13.25 -14.59
CA LYS A 90 -8.43 -11.86 -14.15
C LYS A 90 -8.08 -11.70 -12.67
N SER A 91 -7.41 -10.62 -12.34
CA SER A 91 -7.04 -10.23 -10.97
C SER A 91 -6.98 -8.71 -10.84
N VAL A 92 -6.47 -8.22 -9.72
CA VAL A 92 -6.23 -6.80 -9.46
C VAL A 92 -4.79 -6.55 -9.10
N ASP A 93 -4.34 -5.33 -9.31
CA ASP A 93 -3.01 -4.88 -8.92
C ASP A 93 -2.89 -4.79 -7.38
N TYR A 94 -1.70 -5.10 -6.87
CA TYR A 94 -1.36 -5.04 -5.45
C TYR A 94 -0.35 -3.93 -5.14
N SER A 95 0.18 -3.26 -6.14
CA SER A 95 1.28 -2.30 -5.97
C SER A 95 0.82 -1.00 -5.33
N ASP A 96 -0.42 -0.60 -5.58
CA ASP A 96 -1.01 0.62 -5.06
C ASP A 96 -2.48 0.43 -4.62
N SER A 97 -3.06 1.49 -4.08
CA SER A 97 -4.44 1.50 -3.57
C SER A 97 -5.51 1.71 -4.64
N SER A 98 -5.14 1.89 -5.91
CA SER A 98 -6.10 2.00 -7.03
C SER A 98 -6.76 0.66 -7.34
N LEU A 99 -6.08 -0.45 -7.09
CA LEU A 99 -6.52 -1.82 -7.38
C LEU A 99 -6.99 -1.96 -8.84
N ILE A 100 -6.12 -1.60 -9.77
CA ILE A 100 -6.39 -1.69 -11.21
C ILE A 100 -6.63 -3.14 -11.60
N ASN A 101 -7.60 -3.37 -12.49
CA ASN A 101 -7.83 -4.71 -13.03
C ASN A 101 -6.70 -5.11 -13.97
N ILE A 102 -6.17 -6.30 -13.78
CA ILE A 102 -5.09 -6.90 -14.56
C ILE A 102 -5.48 -8.30 -15.07
N GLN A 103 -4.79 -8.74 -16.10
CA GLN A 103 -4.87 -10.09 -16.62
C GLN A 103 -3.52 -10.80 -16.41
N LEU A 104 -3.55 -11.90 -15.69
CA LEU A 104 -2.40 -12.74 -15.40
C LEU A 104 -2.32 -13.88 -16.40
N TYR A 105 -1.20 -14.05 -17.05
CA TYR A 105 -0.92 -15.15 -17.95
C TYR A 105 0.00 -16.15 -17.25
N LEU A 106 -0.49 -17.37 -17.12
CA LEU A 106 0.14 -18.44 -16.35
C LEU A 106 0.60 -19.57 -17.25
N LYS A 107 1.77 -20.13 -16.96
CA LYS A 107 2.22 -21.43 -17.46
C LYS A 107 2.40 -22.36 -16.26
N ALA A 108 1.63 -23.44 -16.20
CA ALA A 108 1.52 -24.29 -15.01
C ALA A 108 1.20 -23.47 -13.74
N ASN A 109 2.11 -23.39 -12.78
CA ASN A 109 1.95 -22.64 -11.51
C ASN A 109 2.86 -21.41 -11.43
N SER A 110 3.31 -20.87 -12.55
CA SER A 110 4.14 -19.66 -12.61
C SER A 110 3.47 -18.56 -13.40
N ILE A 111 3.63 -17.31 -12.96
CA ILE A 111 3.20 -16.12 -13.69
C ILE A 111 4.28 -15.85 -14.75
N VAL A 112 3.84 -15.69 -15.99
CA VAL A 112 4.74 -15.43 -17.12
C VAL A 112 4.71 -13.97 -17.53
N LYS A 113 3.51 -13.37 -17.57
CA LYS A 113 3.34 -11.95 -17.88
C LYS A 113 2.04 -11.40 -17.30
N ILE A 114 2.00 -10.10 -17.12
CA ILE A 114 0.83 -9.35 -16.67
C ILE A 114 0.48 -8.34 -17.77
N LEU A 115 -0.80 -8.28 -18.12
CA LEU A 115 -1.35 -7.33 -19.08
C LEU A 115 -2.47 -6.50 -18.44
N PRO A 116 -2.80 -5.31 -19.00
CA PRO A 116 -3.94 -4.54 -18.55
C PRO A 116 -5.23 -5.36 -18.59
N GLY A 117 -6.07 -5.22 -17.55
CA GLY A 117 -7.37 -5.88 -17.50
C GLY A 117 -8.43 -5.10 -18.26
N TYR A 118 -9.04 -5.70 -19.25
CA TYR A 118 -10.15 -5.09 -19.98
C TYR A 118 -11.45 -5.28 -19.21
N ASN A 119 -12.09 -4.19 -18.81
CA ASN A 119 -13.46 -4.18 -18.31
C ASN A 119 -14.38 -3.60 -19.37
N SER A 120 -15.42 -4.37 -19.75
CA SER A 120 -16.44 -3.93 -20.70
C SER A 120 -17.22 -2.70 -20.22
N VAL A 121 -17.27 -2.47 -18.90
CA VAL A 121 -18.01 -1.36 -18.28
C VAL A 121 -17.17 -0.09 -18.19
N ASN A 122 -15.87 -0.21 -17.87
CA ASN A 122 -14.95 0.92 -17.76
C ASN A 122 -13.80 0.75 -18.75
N LYS A 123 -13.89 1.39 -19.91
CA LYS A 123 -12.84 1.38 -20.95
C LYS A 123 -11.54 2.10 -20.57
N THR A 124 -11.37 2.46 -19.29
CA THR A 124 -10.40 3.47 -18.87
C THR A 124 -9.01 2.94 -18.52
N ASN A 125 -8.86 1.63 -18.28
CA ASN A 125 -7.58 1.08 -17.81
C ASN A 125 -6.86 0.32 -18.92
N VAL A 126 -6.36 1.06 -19.90
CA VAL A 126 -5.60 0.50 -21.03
C VAL A 126 -4.11 0.39 -20.69
N TRP A 127 -3.64 1.20 -19.76
CA TRP A 127 -2.22 1.32 -19.41
C TRP A 127 -1.98 0.86 -17.98
N ILE A 128 -0.89 0.14 -17.75
CA ILE A 128 -0.44 -0.28 -16.42
C ILE A 128 0.99 0.16 -16.18
N SER A 129 1.37 0.33 -14.91
CA SER A 129 2.71 0.71 -14.54
C SER A 129 3.70 -0.44 -14.74
N ASP A 130 4.97 -0.10 -14.88
CA ASP A 130 6.04 -1.10 -15.00
C ASP A 130 6.17 -1.93 -13.71
N LYS A 131 5.89 -1.31 -12.57
CA LYS A 131 5.84 -1.96 -11.27
C LYS A 131 4.74 -3.03 -11.22
N THR A 132 3.53 -2.70 -11.65
CA THR A 132 2.41 -3.65 -11.78
C THR A 132 2.76 -4.80 -12.70
N ARG A 133 3.46 -4.50 -13.81
CA ARG A 133 3.76 -5.46 -14.88
C ARG A 133 4.85 -6.45 -14.53
N PHE A 134 5.87 -6.05 -13.78
CA PHE A 134 7.11 -6.83 -13.64
C PHE A 134 7.49 -7.18 -12.20
N SER A 135 6.91 -6.56 -11.17
CA SER A 135 7.32 -6.80 -9.77
C SER A 135 6.87 -8.16 -9.20
N PHE A 136 6.12 -8.96 -9.97
CA PHE A 136 5.62 -10.27 -9.53
C PHE A 136 6.74 -11.30 -9.27
N ASP A 137 7.92 -11.16 -9.88
CA ASP A 137 9.09 -12.01 -9.65
C ASP A 137 9.57 -11.93 -8.20
N GLY A 138 9.40 -10.80 -7.53
CA GLY A 138 9.69 -10.64 -6.11
C GLY A 138 8.88 -11.57 -5.18
N MET A 139 7.71 -12.05 -5.62
CA MET A 139 6.93 -13.05 -4.87
C MET A 139 7.60 -14.43 -4.83
N PHE A 140 8.49 -14.69 -5.78
CA PHE A 140 9.22 -15.95 -5.93
C PHE A 140 10.68 -15.84 -5.51
N SER A 141 11.04 -14.75 -4.83
CA SER A 141 12.39 -14.55 -4.29
C SER A 141 12.85 -15.78 -3.49
N PRO A 142 14.14 -16.17 -3.60
CA PRO A 142 14.71 -17.25 -2.80
C PRO A 142 14.67 -16.98 -1.28
N GLU A 143 14.51 -15.71 -0.90
CA GLU A 143 14.34 -15.31 0.52
C GLU A 143 12.93 -15.63 1.06
N ARG A 144 12.07 -16.25 0.27
CA ARG A 144 10.72 -16.61 0.70
C ARG A 144 10.74 -17.63 1.84
N VAL A 145 9.96 -17.35 2.89
CA VAL A 145 9.77 -18.25 4.02
C VAL A 145 8.93 -19.44 3.60
N SER A 146 9.51 -20.63 3.66
CA SER A 146 8.85 -21.89 3.29
C SER A 146 8.48 -22.76 4.49
N ASN A 147 9.23 -22.66 5.57
CA ASN A 147 9.13 -23.54 6.74
C ASN A 147 8.72 -22.79 7.99
N ILE A 148 8.02 -23.51 8.87
CA ILE A 148 7.64 -23.02 10.18
C ILE A 148 8.79 -23.33 11.13
N PHE A 149 9.26 -22.33 11.88
CA PHE A 149 10.29 -22.58 12.86
C PHE A 149 10.09 -21.79 14.15
N ILE A 150 10.57 -22.37 15.23
CA ILE A 150 10.68 -21.75 16.54
C ILE A 150 12.15 -21.75 16.96
N SER A 151 12.60 -20.63 17.49
CA SER A 151 13.87 -20.57 18.19
C SER A 151 13.62 -20.13 19.63
N GLY A 152 14.10 -20.89 20.59
CA GLY A 152 13.91 -20.60 22.01
C GLY A 152 14.94 -21.29 22.87
N GLY A 153 15.06 -20.87 24.13
CA GLY A 153 16.00 -21.41 25.10
C GLY A 153 17.43 -20.88 24.97
N ASN A 154 18.28 -21.34 25.86
CA ASN A 154 19.68 -20.92 25.98
C ASN A 154 20.51 -21.22 24.72
N ASP A 155 20.19 -22.29 24.03
CA ASP A 155 20.95 -22.76 22.85
C ASP A 155 20.59 -22.07 21.55
N ARG A 156 19.52 -21.25 21.50
CA ARG A 156 19.03 -20.53 20.31
C ARG A 156 18.92 -21.39 19.04
N LYS A 157 18.78 -22.71 19.19
CA LYS A 157 18.66 -23.62 18.05
C LYS A 157 17.32 -23.41 17.35
N ILE A 158 17.37 -23.35 16.03
CA ILE A 158 16.19 -23.25 15.17
C ILE A 158 15.62 -24.67 15.05
N GLN A 159 14.35 -24.86 15.44
CA GLN A 159 13.63 -26.11 15.31
C GLN A 159 12.48 -25.94 14.32
N GLU A 160 12.43 -26.79 13.31
CA GLU A 160 11.24 -26.89 12.46
C GLU A 160 10.13 -27.60 13.22
N LYS A 161 8.91 -27.07 13.11
CA LYS A 161 7.71 -27.58 13.77
C LYS A 161 6.56 -27.74 12.81
N THR A 162 5.59 -28.54 13.18
CA THR A 162 4.30 -28.61 12.47
C THR A 162 3.37 -27.50 12.93
N TRP A 163 2.30 -27.25 12.15
CA TRP A 163 1.30 -26.24 12.53
C TRP A 163 0.58 -26.52 13.85
N SER A 164 0.31 -27.80 14.17
CA SER A 164 -0.31 -28.20 15.42
C SER A 164 0.58 -27.90 16.61
N GLU A 165 1.81 -28.39 16.59
CA GLU A 165 2.78 -28.20 17.66
C GLU A 165 3.07 -26.72 17.93
N ILE A 166 3.16 -25.90 16.88
CA ILE A 166 3.47 -24.48 17.05
C ILE A 166 2.32 -23.71 17.67
N PHE A 167 1.08 -24.00 17.27
CA PHE A 167 -0.09 -23.38 17.89
C PHE A 167 -0.23 -23.80 19.36
N ASP A 168 0.03 -25.06 19.68
CA ASP A 168 0.00 -25.53 21.06
C ASP A 168 1.09 -24.86 21.90
N ASN A 169 2.30 -24.71 21.35
CA ASN A 169 3.38 -23.97 22.01
C ASN A 169 3.05 -22.49 22.22
N ILE A 170 2.52 -21.79 21.21
CA ILE A 170 2.14 -20.39 21.34
C ILE A 170 1.08 -20.24 22.43
N VAL A 171 0.07 -21.06 22.40
CA VAL A 171 -1.06 -21.02 23.34
C VAL A 171 -0.59 -21.34 24.76
N TYR A 172 0.28 -22.33 24.92
CA TYR A 172 0.88 -22.67 26.22
C TYR A 172 1.69 -21.49 26.79
N ILE A 173 2.52 -20.85 25.97
CA ILE A 173 3.32 -19.70 26.41
C ILE A 173 2.41 -18.52 26.79
N LEU A 174 1.36 -18.22 26.00
CA LEU A 174 0.39 -17.17 26.30
C LEU A 174 -0.36 -17.43 27.61
N TYR A 175 -0.78 -18.68 27.83
CA TYR A 175 -1.43 -19.09 29.08
C TYR A 175 -0.49 -18.93 30.28
N PHE A 176 0.73 -19.40 30.17
CA PHE A 176 1.75 -19.30 31.21
C PHE A 176 2.10 -17.85 31.54
N GLN A 177 2.26 -17.01 30.52
CA GLN A 177 2.50 -15.56 30.69
C GLN A 177 1.33 -14.86 31.39
N ASN A 178 0.09 -15.22 31.04
CA ASN A 178 -1.09 -14.68 31.71
C ASN A 178 -1.19 -15.11 33.18
N HIS A 179 -0.87 -16.37 33.48
CA HIS A 179 -0.87 -16.90 34.84
C HIS A 179 0.18 -16.21 35.73
N LEU A 180 1.39 -16.01 35.22
CA LEU A 180 2.45 -15.29 35.93
C LEU A 180 2.10 -13.82 36.19
N SER A 181 1.34 -13.19 35.30
CA SER A 181 0.91 -11.80 35.46
C SER A 181 -0.16 -11.62 36.55
N GLN A 182 -0.96 -12.64 36.84
CA GLN A 182 -1.93 -12.62 37.96
C GLN A 182 -1.23 -12.61 39.32
N HIS A 183 -0.05 -13.22 39.43
CA HIS A 183 0.75 -13.23 40.66
C HIS A 183 1.71 -12.03 40.80
N ASN A 184 2.11 -11.42 39.68
CA ASN A 184 2.99 -10.26 39.67
C ASN A 184 2.25 -9.10 38.99
N TYR A 185 1.85 -8.08 39.66
CA TYR A 185 1.10 -6.87 39.23
C TYR A 185 1.42 -6.27 37.84
N ASN A 186 2.23 -6.91 37.01
CA ASN A 186 2.49 -6.59 35.62
C ASN A 186 1.44 -7.25 34.73
N SER A 187 0.44 -6.48 34.31
CA SER A 187 -0.61 -6.96 33.40
C SER A 187 0.02 -7.51 32.10
N PHE A 188 -0.33 -8.75 31.76
CA PHE A 188 -0.01 -9.35 30.47
C PHE A 188 -0.50 -8.46 29.32
N LYS A 189 0.39 -8.14 28.36
CA LYS A 189 0.06 -7.31 27.20
C LYS A 189 0.57 -7.97 25.92
N MET A 190 -0.35 -8.23 25.01
CA MET A 190 -0.06 -8.70 23.67
C MET A 190 -0.31 -7.56 22.68
N PHE A 191 0.72 -7.15 21.95
CA PHE A 191 0.58 -6.17 20.88
C PHE A 191 0.60 -6.88 19.53
N ILE A 192 -0.41 -6.62 18.72
CA ILE A 192 -0.49 -7.08 17.34
C ILE A 192 -0.19 -5.90 16.44
N VAL A 193 0.92 -5.97 15.73
CA VAL A 193 1.41 -4.93 14.84
C VAL A 193 1.18 -5.39 13.40
N PHE A 194 0.46 -4.59 12.63
CA PHE A 194 0.14 -4.91 11.25
C PHE A 194 0.43 -3.74 10.31
N ASN A 195 0.60 -4.06 9.03
CA ASN A 195 0.78 -3.10 7.95
C ASN A 195 -0.56 -2.86 7.21
N SER A 196 -0.64 -1.79 6.46
CA SER A 196 -1.80 -1.42 5.64
C SER A 196 -2.04 -2.34 4.43
N ASN A 197 -1.20 -3.35 4.21
CA ASN A 197 -1.39 -4.36 3.16
C ASN A 197 -2.24 -5.57 3.61
N VAL A 198 -2.60 -5.62 4.89
CA VAL A 198 -3.38 -6.75 5.45
C VAL A 198 -4.83 -6.69 4.94
N ASP A 199 -5.38 -7.85 4.60
CA ASP A 199 -6.76 -8.02 4.11
C ASP A 199 -7.81 -7.65 5.17
N ILE A 200 -9.01 -7.28 4.70
CA ILE A 200 -10.12 -6.88 5.57
C ILE A 200 -10.60 -8.04 6.44
N GLU A 201 -10.58 -9.27 5.91
CA GLU A 201 -10.95 -10.47 6.66
C GLU A 201 -10.06 -10.68 7.89
N THR A 202 -8.77 -10.51 7.75
CA THR A 202 -7.83 -10.58 8.88
C THR A 202 -8.03 -9.40 9.86
N LEU A 203 -8.23 -8.18 9.35
CA LEU A 203 -8.44 -7.00 10.18
C LEU A 203 -9.70 -7.10 11.02
N THR A 204 -10.81 -7.58 10.47
CA THR A 204 -12.06 -7.78 11.23
C THR A 204 -11.92 -8.85 12.31
N LEU A 205 -11.18 -9.93 12.05
CA LEU A 205 -10.86 -10.92 13.09
C LEU A 205 -10.00 -10.32 14.20
N LEU A 206 -9.04 -9.47 13.85
CA LEU A 206 -8.19 -8.78 14.83
C LEU A 206 -8.98 -7.80 15.69
N THR A 207 -9.90 -7.02 15.11
CA THR A 207 -10.78 -6.12 15.87
C THR A 207 -11.66 -6.90 16.83
N PHE A 208 -12.23 -8.01 16.38
CA PHE A 208 -13.01 -8.90 17.24
C PHE A 208 -12.16 -9.46 18.40
N LEU A 209 -10.92 -9.89 18.14
CA LEU A 209 -10.01 -10.36 19.19
C LEU A 209 -9.70 -9.28 20.21
N SER A 210 -9.42 -8.05 19.78
CA SER A 210 -9.12 -6.94 20.68
C SER A 210 -10.32 -6.51 21.53
N GLN A 211 -11.54 -6.67 21.04
CA GLN A 211 -12.76 -6.42 21.80
C GLN A 211 -13.03 -7.54 22.83
N LYS A 212 -12.78 -8.79 22.45
CA LYS A 212 -13.02 -9.96 23.31
C LYS A 212 -11.97 -10.10 24.41
N TYR A 213 -10.71 -9.80 24.12
CA TYR A 213 -9.58 -9.98 25.03
C TYR A 213 -8.91 -8.64 25.37
N PRO A 214 -9.11 -8.06 26.56
CA PRO A 214 -8.60 -6.74 26.94
C PRO A 214 -7.07 -6.62 26.90
N PHE A 215 -6.35 -7.73 27.01
CA PHE A 215 -4.89 -7.76 26.95
C PHE A 215 -4.34 -7.70 25.53
N ILE A 216 -5.17 -7.79 24.48
CA ILE A 216 -4.77 -7.70 23.08
C ILE A 216 -4.94 -6.26 22.60
N HIS A 217 -3.83 -5.65 22.22
CA HIS A 217 -3.79 -4.29 21.73
C HIS A 217 -3.36 -4.26 20.27
N LEU A 218 -4.19 -3.68 19.40
CA LEU A 218 -3.87 -3.49 18.00
C LEU A 218 -3.01 -2.25 17.81
N ARG A 219 -1.99 -2.36 16.96
CA ARG A 219 -1.07 -1.26 16.61
C ARG A 219 -0.79 -1.26 15.11
N LYS A 220 -0.87 -0.09 14.51
CA LYS A 220 -0.45 0.11 13.12
C LYS A 220 1.03 0.48 13.07
N ASN A 221 1.73 -0.04 12.07
CA ASN A 221 3.15 0.27 11.90
C ASN A 221 3.40 1.72 11.47
N GLU A 222 2.43 2.37 10.84
CA GLU A 222 2.68 3.60 10.09
C GLU A 222 2.02 4.76 10.80
N TYR A 223 1.12 5.26 11.14
CA TYR A 223 0.58 6.57 11.49
C TYR A 223 0.63 6.99 12.96
N ASN A 224 0.86 8.30 13.17
CA ASN A 224 0.76 8.98 14.46
C ASN A 224 -0.60 9.67 14.68
N LEU A 225 -1.67 9.05 14.30
CA LEU A 225 -3.00 9.63 14.53
C LEU A 225 -3.44 9.28 15.95
N THR A 226 -3.04 10.12 16.88
CA THR A 226 -3.21 9.79 18.30
C THR A 226 -4.60 10.12 18.84
N ASN A 227 -5.35 11.07 18.29
CA ASN A 227 -6.58 11.53 18.94
C ASN A 227 -7.68 12.06 18.00
N VAL A 228 -7.53 11.93 16.69
CA VAL A 228 -8.52 12.45 15.77
C VAL A 228 -9.29 11.29 15.15
N ASN A 229 -10.58 11.23 15.37
CA ASN A 229 -11.47 10.36 14.61
C ASN A 229 -11.50 10.85 13.16
N ILE A 230 -10.49 10.42 12.38
CA ILE A 230 -10.36 10.78 10.96
C ILE A 230 -11.60 10.33 10.19
N GLU A 231 -12.19 9.20 10.56
CA GLU A 231 -13.38 8.67 9.90
C GLU A 231 -14.57 9.59 9.95
N SER A 232 -14.82 10.24 11.08
CA SER A 232 -15.93 11.19 11.16
C SER A 232 -15.65 12.48 10.37
N LYS A 233 -14.36 12.81 10.14
CA LYS A 233 -13.95 14.05 9.48
C LYS A 233 -13.57 13.84 8.01
N PHE A 234 -13.00 12.69 7.69
CA PHE A 234 -12.56 12.32 6.34
C PHE A 234 -13.19 10.99 5.95
N THR A 235 -14.50 10.96 5.79
CA THR A 235 -15.11 9.84 5.08
C THR A 235 -14.43 9.77 3.72
N VAL A 236 -13.71 8.67 3.49
CA VAL A 236 -13.28 8.31 2.14
C VAL A 236 -14.56 8.24 1.34
N THR A 237 -14.78 9.24 0.51
CA THR A 237 -16.01 9.31 -0.26
C THR A 237 -16.00 8.17 -1.26
N PRO A 238 -17.02 7.31 -1.24
CA PRO A 238 -17.01 6.10 -2.07
C PRO A 238 -17.05 6.46 -3.56
N SER A 239 -16.33 5.68 -4.33
CA SER A 239 -16.49 5.34 -5.75
C SER A 239 -16.53 6.44 -6.83
N ASN A 240 -16.96 7.64 -6.56
CA ASN A 240 -17.14 8.66 -7.61
C ASN A 240 -15.96 9.62 -7.78
N SER A 241 -14.96 9.54 -6.93
CA SER A 241 -13.89 10.53 -6.85
C SER A 241 -12.96 10.54 -8.08
N LEU A 242 -12.62 9.37 -8.61
CA LEU A 242 -11.77 9.30 -9.81
C LEU A 242 -12.53 9.60 -11.10
N THR A 243 -13.81 9.28 -11.17
CA THR A 243 -14.69 9.68 -12.29
C THR A 243 -15.05 11.17 -12.21
N SER A 244 -15.03 11.76 -11.03
CA SER A 244 -15.26 13.18 -10.83
C SER A 244 -14.10 14.04 -11.35
N LEU A 245 -12.86 13.52 -11.40
CA LEU A 245 -11.71 14.24 -11.97
C LEU A 245 -11.91 14.64 -13.42
N GLU A 246 -12.68 13.88 -14.20
CA GLU A 246 -13.00 14.23 -15.58
C GLU A 246 -13.83 15.51 -15.70
N LYS A 247 -14.58 15.85 -14.66
CA LYS A 247 -15.45 17.05 -14.58
C LYS A 247 -14.78 18.18 -13.81
N SER A 248 -13.62 17.96 -13.19
CA SER A 248 -12.95 19.01 -12.42
C SER A 248 -12.33 20.06 -13.34
N ASP A 249 -12.33 21.29 -12.89
CA ASP A 249 -11.74 22.47 -13.55
C ASP A 249 -10.43 22.91 -12.89
N LEU A 250 -10.23 22.51 -11.63
CA LEU A 250 -9.03 22.81 -10.87
C LEU A 250 -8.63 21.62 -9.99
N CYS A 251 -7.33 21.33 -9.89
CA CYS A 251 -6.79 20.34 -8.98
C CYS A 251 -5.65 20.92 -8.13
N LEU A 252 -5.73 20.71 -6.81
CA LEU A 252 -4.66 21.03 -5.87
C LEU A 252 -4.07 19.74 -5.33
N LEU A 253 -2.79 19.51 -5.60
CA LEU A 253 -1.99 18.39 -5.10
C LEU A 253 -1.26 18.83 -3.83
N ILE A 254 -1.46 18.12 -2.72
CA ILE A 254 -0.84 18.44 -1.44
C ILE A 254 0.02 17.27 -0.99
N ASN A 255 1.33 17.48 -0.92
CA ASN A 255 2.32 16.47 -0.51
C ASN A 255 2.23 15.16 -1.30
N THR A 256 1.86 15.22 -2.58
CA THR A 256 1.72 14.04 -3.44
C THR A 256 2.67 14.09 -4.62
N ASN A 257 3.31 12.97 -4.91
CA ASN A 257 3.94 12.71 -6.19
C ASN A 257 3.09 11.67 -6.94
N THR A 258 2.06 12.14 -7.64
CA THR A 258 1.12 11.27 -8.35
C THR A 258 1.80 10.38 -9.38
N ARG A 259 2.92 10.80 -9.97
CA ARG A 259 3.69 10.02 -10.94
C ARG A 259 4.22 8.71 -10.33
N PHE A 260 4.72 8.76 -9.08
CA PHE A 260 5.33 7.60 -8.42
C PHE A 260 4.37 6.88 -7.47
N GLU A 261 3.48 7.62 -6.80
CA GLU A 261 2.53 7.04 -5.85
C GLU A 261 1.36 6.34 -6.55
N ASN A 262 0.91 6.91 -7.67
CA ASN A 262 -0.21 6.37 -8.43
C ASN A 262 -0.15 6.78 -9.91
N PRO A 263 0.58 6.02 -10.75
CA PRO A 263 0.77 6.33 -12.16
C PRO A 263 -0.54 6.42 -12.96
N GLU A 264 -1.57 5.64 -12.59
CA GLU A 264 -2.88 5.71 -13.23
C GLU A 264 -3.56 7.06 -13.01
N LEU A 265 -3.54 7.54 -11.77
CA LEU A 265 -4.07 8.85 -11.42
C LEU A 265 -3.32 9.96 -12.16
N ASN A 266 -1.99 9.84 -12.25
CA ASN A 266 -1.15 10.79 -12.99
C ASN A 266 -1.55 10.85 -14.47
N LEU A 267 -1.79 9.68 -15.09
CA LEU A 267 -2.29 9.60 -16.47
C LEU A 267 -3.66 10.29 -16.63
N LYS A 268 -4.59 10.07 -15.71
CA LYS A 268 -5.93 10.70 -15.75
C LYS A 268 -5.84 12.21 -15.62
N LEU A 269 -5.00 12.72 -14.73
CA LEU A 269 -4.74 14.15 -14.59
C LEU A 269 -4.15 14.75 -15.87
N ARG A 270 -3.16 14.08 -16.47
CA ARG A 270 -2.59 14.48 -17.75
C ARG A 270 -3.63 14.49 -18.87
N GLN A 271 -4.41 13.42 -19.00
CA GLN A 271 -5.48 13.33 -20.00
C GLN A 271 -6.53 14.44 -19.81
N ARG A 272 -6.89 14.74 -18.56
CA ARG A 272 -7.83 15.83 -18.26
C ARG A 272 -7.24 17.20 -18.63
N LEU A 273 -5.95 17.41 -18.39
CA LEU A 273 -5.27 18.65 -18.73
C LEU A 273 -5.19 18.85 -20.25
N LEU A 274 -4.93 17.81 -21.03
CA LEU A 274 -4.88 17.87 -22.49
C LEU A 274 -6.24 18.19 -23.12
N LYS A 275 -7.36 17.91 -22.43
CA LYS A 275 -8.71 18.32 -22.87
C LYS A 275 -8.98 19.83 -22.73
N GLY A 276 -8.10 20.55 -22.04
CA GLY A 276 -8.24 22.00 -21.82
C GLY A 276 -9.13 22.37 -20.62
N ASN A 277 -9.16 23.66 -20.29
CA ASN A 277 -9.95 24.21 -19.16
C ASN A 277 -9.74 23.53 -17.82
N PHE A 278 -8.49 23.14 -17.53
CA PHE A 278 -8.09 22.50 -16.29
C PHE A 278 -6.73 23.00 -15.85
N LYS A 279 -6.58 23.34 -14.59
CA LYS A 279 -5.33 23.81 -14.00
C LYS A 279 -4.92 22.94 -12.83
N VAL A 280 -3.64 22.57 -12.77
CA VAL A 280 -3.09 21.80 -11.67
C VAL A 280 -2.12 22.66 -10.88
N PHE A 281 -2.34 22.71 -9.58
CA PHE A 281 -1.50 23.40 -8.61
C PHE A 281 -0.86 22.38 -7.69
N SER A 282 0.39 22.61 -7.30
CA SER A 282 1.12 21.70 -6.43
C SER A 282 1.70 22.40 -5.21
N LEU A 283 1.42 21.86 -4.04
CA LEU A 283 1.99 22.25 -2.76
C LEU A 283 2.82 21.09 -2.22
N ASN A 284 4.03 20.94 -2.77
CA ASN A 284 4.93 19.83 -2.50
C ASN A 284 6.38 20.20 -2.80
N SER A 285 7.33 19.30 -2.71
CA SER A 285 8.65 19.49 -3.30
C SER A 285 8.55 19.53 -4.83
N LEU A 286 9.45 20.27 -5.47
CA LEU A 286 9.46 20.36 -6.93
C LEU A 286 9.73 18.98 -7.54
N THR A 287 8.79 18.47 -8.34
CA THR A 287 8.89 17.16 -9.01
C THR A 287 8.33 17.29 -10.41
N ASP A 288 8.91 16.53 -11.33
CA ASP A 288 8.38 16.38 -12.67
C ASP A 288 7.20 15.40 -12.66
N LEU A 289 5.99 15.92 -12.90
CA LEU A 289 4.74 15.15 -13.00
C LEU A 289 4.36 14.81 -14.44
N THR A 290 5.24 15.07 -15.42
CA THR A 290 5.01 14.88 -16.86
C THR A 290 4.00 15.84 -17.51
N TYR A 291 3.52 16.82 -16.76
CA TYR A 291 2.63 17.88 -17.26
C TYR A 291 2.86 19.20 -16.49
N PRO A 292 2.49 20.35 -17.08
CA PRO A 292 2.71 21.63 -16.44
C PRO A 292 1.87 21.79 -15.17
N THR A 293 2.52 22.19 -14.09
CA THR A 293 1.90 22.47 -12.80
C THR A 293 2.36 23.81 -12.27
N THR A 294 1.47 24.56 -11.64
CA THR A 294 1.83 25.77 -10.93
C THR A 294 2.25 25.45 -9.50
N PHE A 295 3.50 25.75 -9.20
CA PHE A 295 4.10 25.46 -7.90
C PHE A 295 3.75 26.54 -6.87
N LEU A 296 3.09 26.15 -5.77
CA LEU A 296 2.70 27.04 -4.68
C LEU A 296 3.69 27.06 -3.50
N GLY A 297 4.72 26.23 -3.58
CA GLY A 297 5.74 26.08 -2.54
C GLY A 297 5.71 24.74 -1.85
N SER A 298 6.73 24.47 -1.04
CA SER A 298 6.92 23.18 -0.36
C SER A 298 6.64 23.21 1.15
N ASN A 299 6.36 24.38 1.72
CA ASN A 299 6.20 24.54 3.16
C ASN A 299 4.75 24.50 3.60
N THR A 300 4.48 23.94 4.77
CA THR A 300 3.18 23.96 5.44
C THR A 300 2.68 25.39 5.73
N LYS A 301 3.59 26.41 5.79
CA LYS A 301 3.24 27.83 5.85
C LYS A 301 2.36 28.26 4.66
N ASN A 302 2.60 27.73 3.46
CA ASN A 302 1.80 28.08 2.29
C ASN A 302 0.40 27.44 2.37
N LEU A 303 0.27 26.24 2.95
CA LEU A 303 -1.03 25.65 3.23
C LEU A 303 -1.82 26.53 4.22
N LYS A 304 -1.17 27.02 5.28
CA LYS A 304 -1.78 27.94 6.24
C LYS A 304 -2.29 29.21 5.53
N LYS A 305 -1.48 29.83 4.66
CA LYS A 305 -1.87 30.99 3.86
C LYS A 305 -3.07 30.72 2.94
N ILE A 306 -3.17 29.51 2.38
CA ILE A 306 -4.32 29.12 1.55
C ILE A 306 -5.58 29.00 2.41
N VAL A 307 -5.50 28.42 3.60
CA VAL A 307 -6.63 28.29 4.53
C VAL A 307 -7.10 29.67 5.03
N GLU A 308 -6.17 30.58 5.29
CA GLU A 308 -6.42 31.97 5.72
C GLU A 308 -6.89 32.89 4.56
N GLY A 309 -6.88 32.40 3.31
CA GLY A 309 -7.31 33.18 2.15
C GLY A 309 -6.32 34.25 1.66
N THR A 310 -5.09 34.26 2.20
CA THR A 310 -4.08 35.30 1.88
C THR A 310 -3.22 34.96 0.67
N ASN A 311 -3.38 33.80 0.07
CA ASN A 311 -2.63 33.36 -1.10
C ASN A 311 -3.35 33.75 -2.40
N SER A 312 -2.62 34.18 -3.43
CA SER A 312 -3.18 34.48 -4.76
C SER A 312 -3.93 33.31 -5.39
N PHE A 313 -3.57 32.09 -5.06
CA PHE A 313 -4.27 30.89 -5.48
C PHE A 313 -5.73 30.84 -5.02
N CYS A 314 -6.09 31.48 -3.90
CA CYS A 314 -7.45 31.47 -3.36
C CYS A 314 -8.47 32.07 -4.35
N GLN A 315 -8.08 33.03 -5.18
CA GLN A 315 -8.95 33.60 -6.21
C GLN A 315 -9.31 32.54 -7.28
N ALA A 316 -8.32 31.76 -7.72
CA ALA A 316 -8.57 30.66 -8.66
C ALA A 316 -9.44 29.57 -8.04
N LEU A 317 -9.27 29.30 -6.74
CA LEU A 317 -10.02 28.29 -6.02
C LEU A 317 -11.49 28.68 -5.83
N THR A 318 -11.77 29.92 -5.49
CA THR A 318 -13.14 30.43 -5.32
C THR A 318 -13.89 30.62 -6.65
N SER A 319 -13.18 30.87 -7.75
CA SER A 319 -13.77 30.95 -9.08
C SER A 319 -14.02 29.59 -9.74
N SER A 320 -13.49 28.51 -9.19
CA SER A 320 -13.68 27.17 -9.74
C SER A 320 -15.05 26.60 -9.38
N LEU A 321 -15.70 25.93 -10.34
CA LEU A 321 -17.00 25.27 -10.15
C LEU A 321 -16.84 23.90 -9.48
N ASN A 322 -15.83 23.15 -9.91
CA ASN A 322 -15.58 21.78 -9.49
C ASN A 322 -14.12 21.58 -9.03
N PRO A 323 -13.69 22.21 -7.93
CA PRO A 323 -12.33 22.06 -7.44
C PRO A 323 -12.10 20.67 -6.87
N SER A 324 -10.90 20.09 -7.10
CA SER A 324 -10.47 18.84 -6.54
C SER A 324 -9.20 19.02 -5.68
N LEU A 325 -9.19 18.39 -4.52
CA LEU A 325 -8.03 18.29 -3.64
C LEU A 325 -7.56 16.83 -3.59
N ILE A 326 -6.27 16.61 -3.78
CA ILE A 326 -5.65 15.30 -3.64
C ILE A 326 -4.50 15.40 -2.64
N ILE A 327 -4.56 14.59 -1.60
CA ILE A 327 -3.64 14.64 -0.46
C ILE A 327 -3.01 13.27 -0.30
N SER A 328 -1.67 13.19 -0.14
CA SER A 328 -1.03 11.93 0.21
C SER A 328 -1.31 11.55 1.66
N SER A 329 -1.59 10.28 1.89
CA SER A 329 -1.73 9.71 3.24
C SER A 329 -0.44 9.83 4.06
N GLU A 330 0.72 9.98 3.41
CA GLU A 330 2.00 10.22 4.08
C GLU A 330 2.05 11.52 4.91
N MET A 331 1.18 12.47 4.60
CA MET A 331 1.05 13.69 5.39
C MET A 331 0.65 13.40 6.85
N PHE A 332 -0.06 12.31 7.07
CA PHE A 332 -0.50 11.89 8.40
C PHE A 332 0.61 11.26 9.25
N ASN A 333 1.76 10.92 8.66
CA ASN A 333 2.94 10.43 9.37
C ASN A 333 3.74 11.53 10.10
N ARG A 334 3.42 12.79 9.87
CA ARG A 334 4.10 13.93 10.48
C ARG A 334 3.70 14.10 11.93
N ASN A 335 4.60 14.68 12.72
CA ASN A 335 4.33 14.98 14.14
C ASN A 335 3.29 16.09 14.33
N ASP A 336 3.09 16.95 13.32
CA ASP A 336 2.11 18.02 13.27
C ASP A 336 0.82 17.63 12.51
N SER A 337 0.58 16.34 12.30
CA SER A 337 -0.54 15.82 11.49
C SER A 337 -1.90 16.28 11.99
N GLU A 338 -2.11 16.40 13.30
CA GLU A 338 -3.40 16.85 13.89
C GLU A 338 -3.80 18.24 13.42
N SER A 339 -2.88 19.20 13.49
CA SER A 339 -3.13 20.57 13.05
C SER A 339 -3.27 20.69 11.52
N LEU A 340 -2.53 19.87 10.77
CA LEU A 340 -2.65 19.82 9.32
C LEU A 340 -4.01 19.25 8.90
N ILE A 341 -4.50 18.23 9.58
CA ILE A 341 -5.82 17.64 9.34
C ILE A 341 -6.92 18.65 9.63
N GLU A 342 -6.80 19.41 10.70
CA GLU A 342 -7.77 20.45 11.03
C GLU A 342 -7.83 21.54 9.93
N MET A 343 -6.68 21.99 9.44
CA MET A 343 -6.62 22.95 8.32
C MET A 343 -7.26 22.38 7.05
N LEU A 344 -6.99 21.11 6.73
CA LEU A 344 -7.56 20.46 5.56
C LEU A 344 -9.08 20.25 5.69
N PHE A 345 -9.54 19.99 6.89
CA PHE A 345 -10.97 19.89 7.17
C PHE A 345 -11.69 21.23 6.98
N ASN A 346 -11.08 22.33 7.44
CA ASN A 346 -11.60 23.66 7.21
C ASN A 346 -11.67 23.97 5.71
N LEU A 347 -10.62 23.66 4.92
CA LEU A 347 -10.66 23.78 3.47
C LEU A 347 -11.79 22.95 2.84
N LYS A 348 -11.96 21.70 3.26
CA LYS A 348 -13.05 20.83 2.78
C LYS A 348 -14.42 21.49 3.01
N LYS A 349 -14.62 22.05 4.20
CA LYS A 349 -15.89 22.71 4.59
C LYS A 349 -16.13 24.00 3.79
N TYR A 350 -15.14 24.88 3.73
CA TYR A 350 -15.27 26.17 3.03
C TYR A 350 -15.53 26.03 1.52
N LEU A 351 -14.96 25.01 0.91
CA LEU A 351 -15.07 24.80 -0.54
C LEU A 351 -16.23 23.88 -0.94
N ASN A 352 -17.06 23.47 0.02
CA ASN A 352 -18.16 22.52 -0.22
C ASN A 352 -17.73 21.26 -1.00
N LEU A 353 -16.49 20.79 -0.77
CA LEU A 353 -15.90 19.64 -1.49
C LEU A 353 -16.60 18.31 -1.23
N SER A 354 -17.64 18.30 -0.45
CA SER A 354 -18.48 17.14 -0.11
C SER A 354 -19.98 17.47 -0.24
N SER A 355 -20.36 18.22 -1.25
CA SER A 355 -21.78 18.44 -1.56
C SER A 355 -22.42 17.18 -2.15
N ASN A 356 -23.75 17.09 -2.14
CA ASN A 356 -24.50 15.92 -2.65
C ASN A 356 -24.17 15.55 -4.11
N ASN A 357 -23.63 16.48 -4.90
CA ASN A 357 -23.31 16.29 -6.32
C ASN A 357 -21.82 16.36 -6.64
N TRP A 358 -20.95 16.75 -5.71
CA TRP A 358 -19.53 16.92 -5.95
C TRP A 358 -18.66 16.40 -4.79
N TYR A 359 -17.74 15.51 -5.10
CA TYR A 359 -16.78 14.94 -4.16
C TYR A 359 -15.36 15.28 -4.61
N GLY A 360 -14.91 16.46 -4.26
CA GLY A 360 -13.59 16.97 -4.66
C GLY A 360 -12.46 16.67 -3.67
N PHE A 361 -12.72 16.09 -2.50
CA PHE A 361 -11.71 15.81 -1.49
C PHE A 361 -11.28 14.36 -1.54
N ASN A 362 -9.99 14.11 -1.86
CA ASN A 362 -9.45 12.77 -2.06
C ASN A 362 -8.17 12.57 -1.24
N ILE A 363 -8.09 11.44 -0.55
CA ILE A 363 -6.86 10.99 0.11
C ILE A 363 -6.29 9.85 -0.72
N LEU A 364 -5.05 10.03 -1.16
CA LEU A 364 -4.33 9.02 -1.91
C LEU A 364 -3.63 8.08 -0.93
N GLY A 365 -4.08 6.83 -0.87
CA GLY A 365 -3.44 5.78 -0.10
C GLY A 365 -2.17 5.29 -0.80
N SER A 366 -1.14 5.01 -0.01
CA SER A 366 0.16 4.55 -0.50
C SER A 366 0.32 3.03 -0.47
N SER A 367 -0.62 2.32 0.15
CA SER A 367 -0.62 0.87 0.26
C SER A 367 -1.96 0.27 -0.16
N MET A 368 -1.95 -0.98 -0.54
CA MET A 368 -3.05 -1.71 -1.16
C MET A 368 -4.40 -1.60 -0.42
N ASN A 369 -4.43 -1.76 0.89
CA ASN A 369 -5.66 -1.77 1.70
C ASN A 369 -5.69 -0.67 2.76
N GLU A 370 -5.08 0.47 2.50
CA GLU A 370 -5.01 1.55 3.48
C GLU A 370 -6.38 2.13 3.82
N THR A 371 -7.25 2.24 2.84
CA THR A 371 -8.65 2.66 3.02
C THR A 371 -9.42 1.70 3.91
N GLY A 372 -9.25 0.38 3.73
CA GLY A 372 -9.87 -0.64 4.56
C GLY A 372 -9.40 -0.59 6.02
N VAL A 373 -8.12 -0.37 6.25
CA VAL A 373 -7.58 -0.18 7.61
C VAL A 373 -8.14 1.08 8.25
N ASN A 374 -8.23 2.18 7.50
CA ASN A 374 -8.77 3.44 8.00
C ASN A 374 -10.27 3.33 8.33
N SER A 375 -11.03 2.54 7.55
CA SER A 375 -12.47 2.33 7.80
C SER A 375 -12.77 1.55 9.09
N LEU A 376 -11.80 0.83 9.64
CA LEU A 376 -11.96 0.04 10.88
C LEU A 376 -11.49 0.78 12.14
N ASN A 377 -11.17 2.06 12.08
CA ASN A 377 -10.76 2.90 13.22
C ASN A 377 -9.54 2.40 14.01
N ILE A 378 -8.61 1.70 13.36
CA ILE A 378 -7.41 1.17 14.01
C ILE A 378 -6.25 2.13 13.77
N PHE A 379 -6.13 3.16 14.61
CA PHE A 379 -5.18 4.26 14.36
C PHE A 379 -3.98 4.31 15.30
N LYS A 380 -3.98 3.54 16.37
CA LYS A 380 -2.89 3.61 17.34
C LYS A 380 -1.59 3.07 16.75
N LYS A 381 -0.56 3.90 16.74
CA LYS A 381 0.79 3.52 16.33
C LYS A 381 1.51 2.78 17.42
N LEU A 382 2.45 1.93 17.03
CA LEU A 382 3.39 1.29 17.94
C LEU A 382 4.31 2.36 18.55
N SER A 383 4.28 2.50 19.88
CA SER A 383 5.11 3.44 20.64
C SER A 383 6.32 2.75 21.27
N SER A 384 7.31 3.56 21.70
CA SER A 384 8.44 3.05 22.47
C SER A 384 8.01 2.43 23.80
N SER A 385 6.98 2.99 24.45
CA SER A 385 6.40 2.44 25.67
C SER A 385 5.70 1.09 25.45
N ASP A 386 5.07 0.87 24.29
CA ASP A 386 4.50 -0.43 23.97
C ASP A 386 5.61 -1.50 23.84
N ILE A 387 6.74 -1.13 23.22
CA ILE A 387 7.90 -2.03 23.07
C ILE A 387 8.59 -2.32 24.43
N SER A 388 8.57 -1.40 25.36
CA SER A 388 9.13 -1.66 26.71
C SER A 388 8.26 -2.63 27.51
N ASN A 389 6.95 -2.53 27.38
CA ASN A 389 5.97 -3.18 28.28
C ASN A 389 5.26 -4.39 27.65
N TYR A 390 5.77 -4.97 26.56
CA TYR A 390 5.14 -6.13 25.94
C TYR A 390 5.53 -7.45 26.63
N SER A 391 4.59 -8.38 26.64
CA SER A 391 4.84 -9.80 26.91
C SER A 391 4.95 -10.58 25.58
N THR A 392 4.08 -10.28 24.63
CA THR A 392 4.09 -10.88 23.29
C THR A 392 3.92 -9.82 22.22
N LEU A 393 4.73 -9.90 21.16
CA LEU A 393 4.58 -9.11 19.94
C LEU A 393 4.23 -10.04 18.77
N LEU A 394 3.14 -9.73 18.06
CA LEU A 394 2.75 -10.41 16.83
C LEU A 394 2.85 -9.40 15.67
N PHE A 395 3.72 -9.67 14.71
CA PHE A 395 3.87 -8.88 13.50
C PHE A 395 3.17 -9.56 12.33
N ILE A 396 2.37 -8.82 11.57
CA ILE A 396 1.63 -9.32 10.40
C ILE A 396 2.01 -8.50 9.17
N ASP A 397 2.62 -9.12 8.17
CA ASP A 397 3.04 -8.52 6.89
C ASP A 397 3.81 -7.20 7.04
N ASN A 398 4.59 -7.06 8.10
CA ASN A 398 5.35 -5.85 8.36
C ASN A 398 6.62 -5.81 7.53
N ASP A 399 6.85 -4.67 6.88
CA ASP A 399 8.16 -4.34 6.32
C ASP A 399 9.01 -3.68 7.41
N PHE A 400 9.96 -4.44 7.95
CA PHE A 400 10.89 -3.96 8.98
C PHE A 400 11.90 -2.94 8.46
N SER A 401 11.97 -2.70 7.16
CA SER A 401 12.78 -1.62 6.59
C SER A 401 12.17 -0.24 6.80
N THR A 402 10.95 -0.17 7.33
CA THR A 402 10.31 1.11 7.62
C THR A 402 11.12 1.88 8.66
N PRO A 403 11.34 3.20 8.45
CA PRO A 403 12.16 4.02 9.35
C PRO A 403 11.67 3.99 10.79
N THR A 404 10.39 3.75 11.00
CA THR A 404 9.74 3.73 12.31
C THR A 404 10.17 2.56 13.17
N ILE A 405 10.12 1.34 12.65
CA ILE A 405 10.57 0.15 13.40
C ILE A 405 12.08 0.18 13.58
N LYS A 406 12.83 0.53 12.53
CA LYS A 406 14.28 0.68 12.60
C LYS A 406 14.70 1.67 13.68
N LYS A 407 14.09 2.86 13.71
CA LYS A 407 14.34 3.89 14.72
C LYS A 407 13.95 3.45 16.13
N LEU A 408 12.84 2.72 16.29
CA LEU A 408 12.43 2.19 17.59
C LEU A 408 13.42 1.15 18.12
N ILE A 409 13.99 0.33 17.25
CA ILE A 409 15.02 -0.65 17.60
C ILE A 409 16.32 0.07 17.97
N GLU A 410 16.74 1.07 17.19
CA GLU A 410 17.93 1.89 17.46
C GLU A 410 17.80 2.64 18.78
N LEU A 411 16.66 3.25 19.09
CA LEU A 411 16.39 3.93 20.36
C LEU A 411 16.48 2.99 21.57
N LYS A 412 16.12 1.70 21.39
CA LYS A 412 16.22 0.72 22.45
C LYS A 412 17.66 0.22 22.66
N LEU A 413 18.46 0.17 21.61
CA LEU A 413 19.89 -0.12 21.69
C LEU A 413 20.66 0.97 22.45
N LEU A 414 20.19 2.24 22.40
CA LEU A 414 20.81 3.37 23.10
C LEU A 414 20.41 3.47 24.57
N ASN A 415 19.24 2.93 24.94
CA ASN A 415 18.78 2.94 26.33
C ASN A 415 18.96 1.54 26.94
N TYR A 416 20.10 1.29 27.55
CA TYR A 416 20.35 0.13 28.43
C TYR A 416 19.40 0.18 29.63
N ILE A 417 18.15 -0.24 29.43
CA ILE A 417 17.21 -0.41 30.55
C ILE A 417 17.24 -1.90 30.93
N ASN A 418 17.68 -2.16 32.14
CA ASN A 418 17.70 -3.48 32.77
C ASN A 418 16.31 -4.14 32.72
N PHE A 419 16.11 -5.07 31.80
CA PHE A 419 14.87 -5.84 31.68
C PHE A 419 15.08 -7.23 32.29
N ASN A 420 14.66 -7.39 33.53
CA ASN A 420 14.67 -8.67 34.24
C ASN A 420 13.49 -9.62 33.89
N ASN A 421 12.75 -9.37 32.80
CA ASN A 421 11.62 -10.21 32.43
C ASN A 421 12.01 -11.26 31.38
N LYS A 422 12.26 -12.47 31.86
CA LYS A 422 12.78 -13.63 31.10
C LYS A 422 11.82 -14.29 30.10
N ASN A 423 10.55 -13.85 29.95
CA ASN A 423 9.53 -14.59 29.18
C ASN A 423 8.86 -13.75 28.09
N LYS A 424 9.64 -13.19 27.17
CA LYS A 424 9.11 -12.43 26.03
C LYS A 424 9.05 -13.27 24.77
N MET A 425 7.96 -13.15 23.99
CA MET A 425 7.76 -13.88 22.75
C MET A 425 7.54 -12.91 21.58
N ILE A 426 8.14 -13.22 20.44
CA ILE A 426 7.89 -12.54 19.17
C ILE A 426 7.39 -13.57 18.16
N ILE A 427 6.27 -13.26 17.52
CA ILE A 427 5.66 -14.06 16.46
C ILE A 427 5.66 -13.21 15.19
N GLU A 428 6.14 -13.75 14.10
CA GLU A 428 6.10 -13.10 12.79
C GLU A 428 5.30 -13.90 11.78
N LEU A 429 4.36 -13.23 11.13
CA LEU A 429 3.60 -13.70 9.99
C LEU A 429 4.07 -12.95 8.76
N HIS A 430 4.88 -13.57 7.93
CA HIS A 430 5.29 -12.96 6.67
C HIS A 430 5.77 -13.99 5.65
N ASN A 431 5.84 -13.57 4.40
CA ASN A 431 6.18 -14.42 3.27
C ASN A 431 7.64 -14.32 2.82
N ILE A 432 8.35 -13.23 3.14
CA ILE A 432 9.74 -13.01 2.74
C ILE A 432 10.62 -12.74 3.95
N PHE A 433 11.73 -13.44 4.04
CA PHE A 433 12.64 -13.48 5.19
C PHE A 433 13.83 -12.54 5.02
N LYS A 434 14.10 -11.69 6.00
CA LYS A 434 15.34 -10.89 6.10
C LYS A 434 16.23 -11.39 7.24
N GLY A 435 17.01 -12.44 6.98
CA GLY A 435 17.82 -13.13 8.00
C GLY A 435 18.69 -12.22 8.86
N LYS A 436 19.47 -11.30 8.25
CA LYS A 436 20.38 -10.39 8.98
C LYS A 436 19.66 -9.41 9.91
N PHE A 437 18.51 -8.90 9.48
CA PHE A 437 17.72 -7.94 10.28
C PHE A 437 17.05 -8.63 11.46
N LEU A 438 16.58 -9.86 11.27
CA LEU A 438 15.98 -10.67 12.33
C LEU A 438 16.97 -11.06 13.41
N GLU A 439 18.23 -11.33 13.07
CA GLU A 439 19.28 -11.56 14.04
C GLU A 439 19.55 -10.32 14.89
N SER A 440 19.53 -9.14 14.29
CA SER A 440 19.66 -7.88 15.03
C SER A 440 18.44 -7.61 15.92
N LEU A 441 17.23 -7.92 15.45
CA LEU A 441 16.01 -7.85 16.25
C LEU A 441 16.03 -8.80 17.44
N LYS A 442 16.42 -10.06 17.24
CA LYS A 442 16.55 -11.05 18.31
C LYS A 442 17.52 -10.59 19.39
N LYS A 443 18.66 -10.03 18.99
CA LYS A 443 19.67 -9.49 19.91
C LYS A 443 19.16 -8.23 20.64
N SER A 444 18.47 -7.34 19.94
CA SER A 444 18.02 -6.05 20.49
C SER A 444 16.79 -6.15 21.38
N LEU A 445 15.89 -7.11 21.13
CA LEU A 445 14.62 -7.22 21.85
C LEU A 445 14.65 -8.22 23.01
N ASP A 446 15.79 -8.86 23.31
CA ASP A 446 15.97 -9.83 24.40
C ASP A 446 14.78 -10.83 24.52
N CYS A 447 14.32 -11.34 23.37
CA CYS A 447 13.22 -12.28 23.37
C CYS A 447 13.72 -13.71 23.62
N ASN A 448 13.00 -14.44 24.48
CA ASN A 448 13.33 -15.84 24.79
C ASN A 448 12.82 -16.78 23.71
N THR A 449 11.70 -16.45 23.08
CA THR A 449 11.09 -17.28 22.05
C THR A 449 10.76 -16.44 20.82
N TYR A 450 11.19 -16.93 19.67
CA TYR A 450 10.89 -16.34 18.39
C TYR A 450 10.22 -17.40 17.51
N VAL A 451 9.08 -17.05 16.93
CA VAL A 451 8.26 -17.90 16.09
C VAL A 451 8.10 -17.28 14.73
N ASN A 452 8.42 -18.01 13.67
CA ASN A 452 8.19 -17.56 12.30
C ASN A 452 7.15 -18.46 11.62
N LEU A 453 6.11 -17.84 11.11
CA LEU A 453 4.97 -18.49 10.47
C LEU A 453 4.86 -18.05 9.00
N PRO A 454 5.03 -18.98 8.03
CA PRO A 454 4.94 -18.66 6.62
C PRO A 454 3.50 -18.35 6.22
N ASN A 455 3.27 -17.17 5.64
CA ASN A 455 1.99 -16.85 5.04
C ASN A 455 2.04 -16.98 3.51
N LYS A 456 0.86 -16.90 2.88
CA LYS A 456 0.70 -16.94 1.44
C LYS A 456 0.99 -15.60 0.82
N VAL A 457 1.59 -15.58 -0.38
CA VAL A 457 1.72 -14.36 -1.19
C VAL A 457 0.37 -13.97 -1.79
N PHE A 458 0.30 -12.74 -2.32
CA PHE A 458 -0.93 -12.14 -2.79
C PHE A 458 -1.73 -13.03 -3.76
N PHE A 459 -1.11 -13.51 -4.83
CA PHE A 459 -1.79 -14.33 -5.85
C PHE A 459 -2.06 -15.79 -5.43
N GLU A 460 -1.57 -16.23 -4.29
CA GLU A 460 -1.92 -17.53 -3.69
C GLU A 460 -3.16 -17.46 -2.79
N ASN A 461 -3.66 -16.25 -2.53
CA ASN A 461 -4.80 -15.99 -1.66
C ASN A 461 -6.03 -15.54 -2.46
N SER A 462 -7.20 -15.73 -1.86
CA SER A 462 -8.39 -14.95 -2.18
C SER A 462 -8.61 -13.98 -1.03
N LEU A 463 -8.54 -12.69 -1.29
CA LEU A 463 -8.57 -11.62 -0.30
C LEU A 463 -9.71 -10.65 -0.61
N VAL A 464 -10.24 -10.02 0.41
CA VAL A 464 -11.13 -8.86 0.26
C VAL A 464 -10.36 -7.61 0.64
N ILE A 465 -10.34 -6.64 -0.27
CA ILE A 465 -9.57 -5.41 -0.16
C ILE A 465 -10.46 -4.23 -0.53
N GLN A 466 -10.23 -3.08 0.07
CA GLN A 466 -10.94 -1.84 -0.25
C GLN A 466 -10.03 -0.89 -1.03
N ASN A 467 -10.48 -0.46 -2.21
CA ASN A 467 -9.73 0.50 -3.03
C ASN A 467 -9.89 1.95 -2.53
N ASN A 468 -9.15 2.88 -3.14
CA ASN A 468 -9.25 4.32 -2.83
C ASN A 468 -10.65 4.92 -3.05
N SER A 469 -11.47 4.28 -3.89
CA SER A 469 -12.84 4.69 -4.14
C SER A 469 -13.84 4.13 -3.11
N GLY A 470 -13.38 3.44 -2.07
CA GLY A 470 -14.23 2.82 -1.06
C GLY A 470 -14.91 1.50 -1.48
N ASN A 471 -14.70 1.04 -2.71
CA ASN A 471 -15.29 -0.19 -3.21
C ASN A 471 -14.53 -1.42 -2.73
N TYR A 472 -15.26 -2.46 -2.32
CA TYR A 472 -14.67 -3.74 -1.97
C TYR A 472 -14.42 -4.58 -3.22
N THR A 473 -13.20 -5.08 -3.34
CA THR A 473 -12.79 -5.99 -4.40
C THR A 473 -12.37 -7.32 -3.80
N LYS A 474 -12.88 -8.41 -4.37
CA LYS A 474 -12.48 -9.77 -3.99
C LYS A 474 -11.53 -10.32 -5.02
N THR A 475 -10.34 -10.69 -4.60
CA THR A 475 -9.35 -11.34 -5.46
C THR A 475 -9.63 -12.83 -5.59
N VAL A 476 -9.16 -13.41 -6.68
CA VAL A 476 -9.25 -14.85 -6.91
C VAL A 476 -7.88 -15.47 -6.68
N LYS A 477 -7.86 -16.64 -6.04
CA LYS A 477 -6.64 -17.44 -5.93
C LYS A 477 -6.17 -17.86 -7.31
N VAL A 478 -4.96 -17.48 -7.69
CA VAL A 478 -4.37 -17.72 -9.01
C VAL A 478 -3.33 -18.84 -8.98
N LEU A 479 -2.46 -18.82 -7.97
CA LEU A 479 -1.35 -19.75 -7.81
C LEU A 479 -1.64 -20.79 -6.72
N ASN A 480 -1.08 -21.98 -6.89
CA ASN A 480 -1.07 -22.96 -5.81
C ASN A 480 0.00 -22.57 -4.80
N SER A 481 -0.42 -22.50 -3.54
CA SER A 481 0.49 -22.19 -2.44
C SER A 481 1.32 -23.40 -2.04
N ASN A 482 2.46 -23.16 -1.42
CA ASN A 482 3.20 -24.20 -0.69
C ASN A 482 2.29 -24.81 0.39
N LYS A 483 2.34 -26.14 0.58
CA LYS A 483 1.52 -26.86 1.56
C LYS A 483 1.67 -26.33 2.99
N LYS A 484 2.84 -25.80 3.33
CA LYS A 484 3.15 -25.27 4.66
C LYS A 484 2.66 -23.82 4.86
N SER A 485 2.40 -23.03 3.81
CA SER A 485 1.93 -21.65 3.95
C SER A 485 0.41 -21.56 4.11
N LYS A 486 -0.06 -20.67 4.99
CA LYS A 486 -1.50 -20.42 5.24
C LYS A 486 -1.81 -18.93 5.09
N SER A 487 -3.07 -18.59 4.78
CA SER A 487 -3.53 -17.20 4.76
C SER A 487 -3.57 -16.61 6.19
N ASN A 488 -3.35 -15.32 6.32
CA ASN A 488 -3.32 -14.61 7.60
C ASN A 488 -4.60 -14.86 8.41
N TRP A 489 -5.77 -14.72 7.78
CA TRP A 489 -7.04 -14.92 8.45
C TRP A 489 -7.22 -16.35 8.99
N MET A 490 -6.70 -17.39 8.30
CA MET A 490 -6.73 -18.77 8.79
C MET A 490 -5.86 -18.95 10.03
N ILE A 491 -4.68 -18.33 10.05
CA ILE A 491 -3.75 -18.37 11.18
C ILE A 491 -4.38 -17.69 12.40
N ILE A 492 -4.89 -16.47 12.22
CA ILE A 492 -5.53 -15.69 13.29
C ILE A 492 -6.80 -16.38 13.80
N ARG A 493 -7.62 -16.98 12.91
CA ARG A 493 -8.78 -17.77 13.30
C ARG A 493 -8.41 -18.97 14.16
N LYS A 494 -7.35 -19.69 13.81
CA LYS A 494 -6.87 -20.82 14.60
C LYS A 494 -6.37 -20.38 15.97
N LEU A 495 -5.63 -19.28 16.02
CA LEU A 495 -5.18 -18.66 17.26
C LEU A 495 -6.36 -18.26 18.15
N LYS A 496 -7.37 -17.59 17.58
CA LYS A 496 -8.63 -17.28 18.28
C LYS A 496 -9.28 -18.53 18.88
N ASN A 497 -9.48 -19.56 18.06
CA ASN A 497 -10.16 -20.78 18.52
C ASN A 497 -9.40 -21.48 19.68
N ASN A 498 -8.07 -21.44 19.65
CA ASN A 498 -7.27 -22.01 20.72
C ASN A 498 -7.30 -21.14 21.99
N LEU A 499 -7.31 -19.79 21.86
CA LEU A 499 -7.53 -18.89 22.99
C LEU A 499 -8.92 -19.10 23.60
N ASP A 500 -9.96 -19.26 22.78
CA ASP A 500 -11.33 -19.53 23.25
C ASP A 500 -11.38 -20.82 24.07
N LYS A 501 -10.71 -21.87 23.65
CA LYS A 501 -10.63 -23.14 24.40
C LYS A 501 -9.96 -22.97 25.77
N LEU A 502 -8.90 -22.18 25.87
CA LEU A 502 -8.17 -22.00 27.12
C LEU A 502 -8.90 -21.12 28.13
N PHE A 503 -9.44 -20.00 27.67
CA PHE A 503 -10.00 -18.99 28.58
C PHE A 503 -11.49 -19.21 28.90
N PHE A 504 -12.22 -19.98 28.08
CA PHE A 504 -13.66 -20.19 28.22
C PHE A 504 -14.08 -21.65 28.36
N SER A 505 -13.14 -22.61 28.40
CA SER A 505 -13.47 -24.02 28.61
C SER A 505 -14.13 -24.31 29.98
N ASN A 506 -13.97 -23.42 30.96
CA ASN A 506 -14.47 -23.59 32.32
C ASN A 506 -15.75 -22.78 32.62
N SER A 507 -16.20 -21.93 31.70
CA SER A 507 -17.46 -21.20 31.84
C SER A 507 -18.53 -21.83 30.94
N GLY A 508 -19.54 -22.49 31.52
CA GLY A 508 -20.65 -23.13 30.81
C GLY A 508 -21.58 -22.17 30.03
N SER A 509 -21.05 -21.07 29.56
CA SER A 509 -21.77 -20.15 28.67
C SER A 509 -21.68 -20.67 27.23
N SER A 510 -22.85 -20.93 26.65
CA SER A 510 -23.06 -21.30 25.26
C SER A 510 -22.18 -20.49 24.31
N ILE A 511 -21.13 -21.11 23.81
CA ILE A 511 -20.26 -20.54 22.78
C ILE A 511 -21.14 -20.37 21.55
N LEU A 512 -21.39 -19.13 21.15
CA LEU A 512 -21.86 -18.83 19.80
C LEU A 512 -20.77 -19.33 18.84
N SER A 513 -20.89 -20.59 18.45
CA SER A 513 -20.05 -21.23 17.43
C SER A 513 -20.46 -20.65 16.07
N PHE A 514 -19.86 -19.52 15.71
CA PHE A 514 -19.96 -19.04 14.34
C PHE A 514 -19.17 -19.99 13.43
N ASN A 515 -19.89 -20.83 12.73
CA ASN A 515 -19.32 -21.71 11.68
C ASN A 515 -19.00 -20.88 10.43
N TYR A 516 -17.79 -20.33 10.38
CA TYR A 516 -17.27 -19.64 9.19
C TYR A 516 -16.70 -20.63 8.18
N ASN A 517 -17.55 -21.44 7.58
CA ASN A 517 -17.07 -22.38 6.57
C ASN A 517 -17.00 -21.79 5.15
N ASN A 518 -17.63 -20.64 4.91
CA ASN A 518 -17.65 -19.99 3.60
C ASN A 518 -17.33 -18.49 3.71
N SER A 519 -16.56 -17.96 2.77
CA SER A 519 -16.25 -16.53 2.64
C SER A 519 -17.49 -15.62 2.50
N ASN A 520 -18.62 -16.17 2.03
CA ASN A 520 -19.88 -15.44 1.93
C ASN A 520 -20.53 -15.18 3.30
N ASN A 521 -20.39 -16.09 4.25
CA ASN A 521 -20.87 -15.90 5.63
C ASN A 521 -20.03 -14.86 6.39
N PHE A 522 -18.78 -14.68 6.00
CA PHE A 522 -17.90 -13.69 6.58
C PHE A 522 -18.25 -12.27 6.13
N LEU A 523 -18.57 -12.06 4.86
CA LEU A 523 -19.07 -10.77 4.36
C LEU A 523 -20.38 -10.38 5.05
N ASN A 524 -21.26 -11.33 5.33
CA ASN A 524 -22.47 -11.10 6.10
C ASN A 524 -22.17 -10.73 7.55
N PHE A 525 -21.10 -11.24 8.16
CA PHE A 525 -20.70 -10.88 9.53
C PHE A 525 -20.09 -9.47 9.60
N VAL A 526 -19.23 -9.09 8.66
CA VAL A 526 -18.71 -7.72 8.51
C VAL A 526 -19.87 -6.73 8.36
N SER A 527 -20.95 -7.14 7.67
CA SER A 527 -22.14 -6.35 7.51
C SER A 527 -22.97 -6.18 8.78
N PHE A 528 -22.94 -7.15 9.69
CA PHE A 528 -23.80 -7.15 10.89
C PHE A 528 -23.29 -6.28 12.05
N GLN A 529 -21.99 -6.03 12.18
CA GLN A 529 -21.49 -5.38 13.39
C GLN A 529 -21.18 -3.88 13.27
N HIS A 530 -20.88 -3.35 12.09
CA HIS A 530 -20.50 -1.93 11.98
C HIS A 530 -20.86 -1.25 10.64
N LEU A 531 -21.48 -1.96 9.72
CA LEU A 531 -21.92 -1.39 8.45
C LEU A 531 -23.41 -1.73 8.28
N PRO A 532 -24.31 -0.77 8.12
CA PRO A 532 -25.68 -1.06 7.71
C PRO A 532 -25.65 -1.55 6.26
N VAL A 533 -25.42 -2.85 6.08
CA VAL A 533 -25.49 -3.50 4.78
C VAL A 533 -26.94 -3.91 4.57
N ASN A 534 -27.78 -2.96 4.22
CA ASN A 534 -29.06 -3.29 3.60
C ASN A 534 -28.83 -3.39 2.10
N SER A 535 -29.03 -4.61 1.60
CA SER A 535 -29.15 -5.02 0.19
C SER A 535 -27.88 -4.95 -0.67
N LEU A 536 -27.24 -6.09 -0.85
CA LEU A 536 -26.36 -6.42 -1.98
C LEU A 536 -27.16 -6.54 -3.30
N SER A 537 -28.06 -5.64 -3.57
CA SER A 537 -28.71 -5.52 -4.88
C SER A 537 -28.20 -4.27 -5.56
N LYS A 538 -27.35 -4.44 -6.56
CA LYS A 538 -27.06 -3.62 -7.74
C LYS A 538 -27.02 -2.08 -7.66
N ASN A 539 -27.25 -1.43 -6.52
CA ASN A 539 -27.26 0.02 -6.39
C ASN A 539 -26.26 0.48 -5.32
N SER A 540 -25.45 1.44 -5.69
CA SER A 540 -24.51 2.22 -4.91
C SER A 540 -24.98 2.45 -3.46
N PHE A 541 -24.23 1.94 -2.49
CA PHE A 541 -24.46 2.23 -1.08
C PHE A 541 -24.07 3.68 -0.78
N PHE A 542 -25.07 4.51 -0.59
CA PHE A 542 -24.91 5.79 0.09
C PHE A 542 -24.94 5.54 1.60
N PHE A 543 -23.82 5.75 2.27
CA PHE A 543 -23.85 5.98 3.70
C PHE A 543 -24.49 7.34 3.98
N LYS A 544 -25.78 7.38 4.19
CA LYS A 544 -26.43 8.45 4.93
C LYS A 544 -26.25 8.17 6.42
N SER A 545 -25.10 8.48 6.97
CA SER A 545 -25.03 8.83 8.38
C SER A 545 -25.34 10.33 8.47
N GLU A 546 -26.59 10.68 8.51
CA GLU A 546 -27.03 11.91 9.16
C GLU A 546 -26.76 11.75 10.66
N ILE A 547 -25.49 11.85 11.04
CA ILE A 547 -25.15 12.19 12.41
C ILE A 547 -25.47 13.67 12.51
N SER A 548 -26.53 13.98 13.25
CA SER A 548 -26.91 15.32 13.63
C SER A 548 -25.69 16.06 14.17
N PHE A 549 -25.22 17.06 13.41
CA PHE A 549 -24.03 17.87 13.67
C PHE A 549 -24.15 18.80 14.89
N ASN A 550 -25.13 18.58 15.79
CA ASN A 550 -25.45 19.52 16.85
C ASN A 550 -24.65 19.39 18.16
N ASN A 551 -23.68 18.46 18.23
CA ASN A 551 -22.80 18.34 19.39
C ASN A 551 -21.34 18.63 19.05
N PHE A 552 -21.07 19.79 18.43
CA PHE A 552 -19.72 20.35 18.43
C PHE A 552 -19.44 20.90 19.83
N LEU A 553 -18.67 20.16 20.60
CA LEU A 553 -17.89 20.78 21.68
C LEU A 553 -17.03 21.88 21.04
N PRO A 554 -17.00 23.10 21.64
CA PRO A 554 -16.13 24.15 21.15
C PRO A 554 -14.72 23.59 21.07
N LEU A 555 -14.10 23.73 19.89
CA LEU A 555 -12.74 23.31 19.64
C LEU A 555 -11.86 23.92 20.73
N LYS A 556 -11.42 23.12 21.70
CA LYS A 556 -10.29 23.50 22.53
C LYS A 556 -9.19 23.86 21.55
N GLU A 557 -8.72 25.12 21.61
CA GLU A 557 -7.62 25.60 20.79
C GLU A 557 -6.54 24.53 20.72
N ALA A 558 -6.36 23.97 19.55
CA ALA A 558 -5.36 22.94 19.35
C ALA A 558 -4.00 23.60 19.60
N LYS A 559 -3.45 23.40 20.76
CA LYS A 559 -2.10 23.88 21.15
C LYS A 559 -0.99 23.15 20.40
N SER A 560 -1.32 22.40 19.35
CA SER A 560 -0.32 21.73 18.52
C SER A 560 0.37 22.73 17.61
N LYS A 561 1.65 22.95 17.85
CA LYS A 561 2.50 23.81 17.02
C LYS A 561 2.63 23.20 15.63
N ILE A 562 2.28 23.95 14.59
CA ILE A 562 2.56 23.56 13.21
C ILE A 562 4.07 23.71 12.98
N PHE A 563 4.73 22.64 12.56
CA PHE A 563 6.12 22.72 12.15
C PHE A 563 6.21 23.29 10.74
N LEU A 564 6.82 24.46 10.59
CA LEU A 564 7.07 25.10 9.31
C LEU A 564 8.21 24.39 8.56
N THR A 565 8.03 23.12 8.28
CA THR A 565 9.01 22.28 7.59
C THR A 565 8.55 21.93 6.18
N LYS A 566 9.52 21.64 5.31
CA LYS A 566 9.24 21.19 3.95
C LYS A 566 8.44 19.88 3.99
N THR A 567 7.50 19.76 3.08
CA THR A 567 6.85 18.50 2.78
C THR A 567 7.89 17.56 2.16
N LYS A 568 7.96 16.33 2.65
CA LYS A 568 8.88 15.31 2.12
C LYS A 568 8.06 14.25 1.41
N PHE A 569 8.59 13.77 0.29
CA PHE A 569 8.06 12.57 -0.35
C PHE A 569 8.60 11.33 0.36
N TRP A 570 7.75 10.31 0.42
CA TRP A 570 8.14 8.99 0.87
C TRP A 570 8.87 8.22 -0.24
N ILE A 571 8.48 8.41 -1.50
CA ILE A 571 8.98 7.66 -2.64
C ILE A 571 10.02 8.49 -3.36
N ASP A 572 11.28 8.15 -3.15
CA ASP A 572 12.42 8.74 -3.88
C ASP A 572 12.72 7.98 -5.18
N ASP A 573 12.27 6.73 -5.28
CA ASP A 573 12.48 5.83 -6.39
C ASP A 573 11.19 5.07 -6.68
N PHE A 574 10.71 5.16 -7.92
CA PHE A 574 9.48 4.48 -8.33
C PHE A 574 9.60 2.95 -8.22
N TYR A 575 10.71 2.38 -8.67
CA TYR A 575 10.83 0.92 -8.87
C TYR A 575 10.92 0.14 -7.56
N ILE A 576 11.77 0.53 -6.63
CA ILE A 576 11.95 -0.14 -5.33
C ILE A 576 11.38 0.63 -4.14
N GLY A 577 10.95 1.86 -4.39
CA GLY A 577 10.27 2.69 -3.38
C GLY A 577 8.81 2.29 -3.20
N GLY A 578 8.17 2.88 -2.19
CA GLY A 578 6.77 2.62 -1.86
C GLY A 578 6.59 1.54 -0.80
N LYS A 579 5.33 1.15 -0.59
CA LYS A 579 4.91 0.27 0.50
C LYS A 579 4.45 -1.11 0.04
N ASP A 580 4.60 -1.42 -1.24
CA ASP A 580 4.33 -2.75 -1.72
C ASP A 580 5.37 -3.75 -1.18
N LEU A 581 4.92 -5.00 -1.00
CA LEU A 581 5.70 -6.03 -0.32
C LEU A 581 6.79 -6.65 -1.21
N TYR A 582 6.66 -6.57 -2.53
CA TYR A 582 7.42 -7.42 -3.45
C TYR A 582 8.42 -6.70 -4.34
N SER A 583 8.22 -5.43 -4.68
CA SER A 583 9.10 -4.71 -5.62
C SER A 583 10.56 -4.65 -5.15
N LYS A 584 10.80 -4.58 -3.85
CA LYS A 584 12.17 -4.56 -3.27
C LYS A 584 12.94 -5.87 -3.45
N TYR A 585 12.23 -6.97 -3.72
CA TYR A 585 12.79 -8.31 -3.93
C TYR A 585 12.76 -8.74 -5.38
N SER A 586 12.20 -7.92 -6.25
CA SER A 586 12.13 -8.12 -7.68
C SER A 586 13.48 -7.80 -8.31
N ILE A 587 14.08 -8.77 -8.99
CA ILE A 587 15.35 -8.59 -9.71
C ILE A 587 15.17 -7.51 -10.78
N VAL A 588 14.07 -7.58 -11.53
CA VAL A 588 13.76 -6.63 -12.60
C VAL A 588 13.62 -5.21 -12.06
N MET A 589 12.94 -5.03 -10.94
CA MET A 589 12.77 -3.70 -10.32
C MET A 589 14.09 -3.15 -9.78
N ILE A 590 14.94 -4.00 -9.23
CA ILE A 590 16.28 -3.61 -8.76
C ILE A 590 17.16 -3.16 -9.94
N GLU A 591 17.13 -3.85 -11.06
CA GLU A 591 17.84 -3.45 -12.28
C GLU A 591 17.32 -2.12 -12.84
N CYS A 592 16.01 -1.91 -12.85
CA CYS A 592 15.39 -0.64 -13.25
C CYS A 592 15.81 0.52 -12.32
N SER A 593 15.81 0.30 -11.02
CA SER A 593 16.26 1.28 -10.04
C SER A 593 17.74 1.63 -10.21
N GLY A 594 18.58 0.61 -10.45
CA GLY A 594 20.02 0.80 -10.72
C GLY A 594 20.27 1.67 -11.95
N SER A 595 19.57 1.40 -13.04
CA SER A 595 19.66 2.17 -14.27
C SER A 595 19.14 3.61 -14.11
N PHE A 596 18.03 3.79 -13.39
CA PHE A 596 17.49 5.12 -13.07
C PHE A 596 18.48 5.98 -12.28
N ARG A 597 19.11 5.40 -11.28
CA ARG A 597 20.07 6.11 -10.42
C ARG A 597 21.37 6.45 -11.13
N SER A 598 21.86 5.57 -12.01
CA SER A 598 23.06 5.83 -12.79
C SER A 598 22.89 7.02 -13.74
N GLU A 599 21.72 7.16 -14.37
CA GLU A 599 21.43 8.36 -15.16
C GLU A 599 21.33 9.63 -14.31
N SER A 600 20.68 9.57 -13.14
CA SER A 600 20.53 10.74 -12.26
C SER A 600 21.87 11.24 -11.69
N THR A 601 22.84 10.36 -11.49
CA THR A 601 24.19 10.75 -11.05
C THR A 601 24.99 11.43 -12.16
N ASN A 602 24.83 10.98 -13.40
CA ASN A 602 25.50 11.59 -14.56
C ASN A 602 25.03 13.03 -14.82
N PHE A 603 23.80 13.40 -14.45
CA PHE A 603 23.31 14.77 -14.54
C PHE A 603 23.85 15.72 -13.46
N LYS A 604 24.27 15.21 -12.30
CA LYS A 604 24.86 16.05 -11.24
C LYS A 604 26.25 16.58 -11.54
N PHE A 605 26.95 16.01 -12.53
CA PHE A 605 28.26 16.48 -12.97
C PHE A 605 28.21 17.53 -14.09
N ILE A 606 27.02 17.88 -14.59
CA ILE A 606 26.84 18.84 -15.70
C ILE A 606 26.24 20.18 -15.19
N ASN A 607 25.80 20.25 -13.96
CA ASN A 607 25.37 21.47 -13.27
C ASN A 607 26.32 21.79 -12.10
#